data_3b6cae81a837779b9e8615bb53b4e1bd
#
_entry.id   3b6cae81a837779b9e8615bb53b4e1bd
#
_cell.length_a   1.000
_cell.length_b   1.000
_cell.length_c   1.000
_cell.angle_alpha   90.00
_cell.angle_beta   90.00
_cell.angle_gamma   90.00
#
_symmetry.space_group_name_H-M   'P 1'
#
loop_
_entity.id
_entity.type
_entity.pdbx_description
1 polymer ?
#
loop_
_entity_poly.entity_id
_entity_poly.type
_entity_poly.pdbx_seq_one_letter_code
_entity_poly.pdbx_strand_id
1 'polypeptide(L)'
;MNLFISSSPYVPDADRAMLNENNGFVDKLREVLPSFPQALFVCSDPERYDLTCQFGADTVSAFALAGMPFGGYQVLAGCNADQAQDLIDRSDFIILAGGHVPTQNAFFQDIGLGDMLRTFEGTILGISAGSMNMAEDVYIQPEEEGESDPDFVRFAPGLALTDVNVLPHYQKVKDDILDGKRLFEDITYPDSFGRLFFVLPDGSYFYQDDDCLLLFGKSYCIHDGEFTPLQEDGDCLDMADWEALAEDLWA
;
A
#
# COMPACT_ATOMS: atom_id res chain seq x y z
N MET A 1 -14.19 7.00 6.02
CA MET A 1 -12.76 7.12 5.59
C MET A 1 -12.59 6.39 4.27
N ASN A 2 -11.81 6.96 3.31
CA ASN A 2 -11.51 6.26 2.03
C ASN A 2 -10.08 5.74 2.05
N LEU A 3 -9.87 4.47 1.66
CA LEU A 3 -8.56 3.84 1.56
C LEU A 3 -8.25 3.48 0.10
N PHE A 4 -7.06 3.83 -0.36
CA PHE A 4 -6.44 3.31 -1.57
C PHE A 4 -5.24 2.47 -1.16
N ILE A 5 -5.30 1.17 -1.42
CA ILE A 5 -4.25 0.21 -1.06
C ILE A 5 -3.57 -0.20 -2.36
N SER A 6 -2.51 0.51 -2.75
CA SER A 6 -1.92 0.39 -4.09
C SER A 6 -0.58 -0.34 -4.11
N SER A 7 -0.31 -1.06 -5.20
CA SER A 7 1.05 -1.52 -5.49
C SER A 7 1.95 -0.32 -5.78
N SER A 8 1.77 0.30 -6.93
CA SER A 8 2.37 1.59 -7.26
C SER A 8 1.37 2.43 -8.05
N PRO A 9 1.09 3.67 -7.63
CA PRO A 9 0.18 4.55 -8.35
C PRO A 9 0.84 5.27 -9.53
N TYR A 10 2.12 4.99 -9.81
CA TYR A 10 2.89 5.70 -10.81
C TYR A 10 3.07 4.91 -12.10
N VAL A 11 3.22 5.64 -13.22
CA VAL A 11 3.61 5.06 -14.50
C VAL A 11 5.01 4.48 -14.38
N PRO A 12 5.20 3.18 -14.66
CA PRO A 12 6.53 2.56 -14.61
C PRO A 12 7.50 3.21 -15.62
N ASP A 13 8.76 3.32 -15.25
CA ASP A 13 9.87 3.77 -16.12
C ASP A 13 9.69 5.15 -16.77
N ALA A 14 8.83 6.00 -16.22
CA ALA A 14 8.67 7.37 -16.68
C ALA A 14 9.86 8.24 -16.22
N ASP A 15 10.26 9.20 -17.07
CA ASP A 15 11.36 10.15 -16.75
C ASP A 15 11.09 11.01 -15.50
N ARG A 16 9.85 11.06 -15.05
CA ARG A 16 9.38 11.77 -13.85
C ARG A 16 8.17 11.06 -13.26
N ALA A 17 7.89 11.30 -11.99
CA ALA A 17 6.70 10.79 -11.36
C ALA A 17 5.42 11.29 -12.07
N MET A 18 4.60 10.35 -12.52
CA MET A 18 3.29 10.59 -13.15
C MET A 18 2.32 9.55 -12.62
N LEU A 19 1.10 9.97 -12.26
CA LEU A 19 0.08 9.01 -11.85
C LEU A 19 -0.32 8.13 -13.02
N ASN A 20 -0.52 6.84 -12.72
CA ASN A 20 -1.03 5.88 -13.68
C ASN A 20 -2.55 6.04 -13.79
N GLU A 21 -3.05 6.34 -14.98
CA GLU A 21 -4.48 6.50 -15.26
C GLU A 21 -5.19 5.15 -15.51
N ASN A 22 -4.43 4.06 -15.62
CA ASN A 22 -5.00 2.73 -15.83
C ASN A 22 -5.91 2.35 -14.66
N ASN A 23 -6.86 1.45 -14.95
CA ASN A 23 -7.80 0.91 -13.96
C ASN A 23 -8.62 2.00 -13.24
N GLY A 24 -8.77 3.20 -13.84
CA GLY A 24 -9.58 4.28 -13.30
C GLY A 24 -9.03 4.94 -12.03
N PHE A 25 -7.77 4.71 -11.66
CA PHE A 25 -7.17 5.17 -10.39
C PHE A 25 -7.29 6.68 -10.19
N VAL A 26 -6.93 7.47 -11.21
CA VAL A 26 -6.99 8.93 -11.14
C VAL A 26 -8.44 9.43 -11.05
N ASP A 27 -9.35 8.79 -11.78
CA ASP A 27 -10.77 9.17 -11.74
C ASP A 27 -11.39 8.83 -10.38
N LYS A 28 -11.04 7.68 -9.80
CA LYS A 28 -11.49 7.29 -8.46
C LYS A 28 -10.97 8.24 -7.38
N LEU A 29 -9.72 8.69 -7.47
CA LEU A 29 -9.20 9.73 -6.57
C LEU A 29 -9.97 11.06 -6.71
N ARG A 30 -10.32 11.47 -7.94
CA ARG A 30 -11.11 12.70 -8.17
C ARG A 30 -12.50 12.65 -7.58
N GLU A 31 -13.11 11.46 -7.50
CA GLU A 31 -14.44 11.28 -6.90
C GLU A 31 -14.44 11.58 -5.40
N VAL A 32 -13.37 11.24 -4.70
CA VAL A 32 -13.32 11.24 -3.22
C VAL A 32 -12.50 12.38 -2.62
N LEU A 33 -11.52 12.92 -3.37
CA LEU A 33 -10.69 14.01 -2.87
C LEU A 33 -11.39 15.37 -3.02
N PRO A 34 -11.30 16.25 -2.02
CA PRO A 34 -11.75 17.62 -2.17
C PRO A 34 -10.88 18.36 -3.20
N SER A 35 -11.42 19.47 -3.76
CA SER A 35 -10.62 20.36 -4.57
C SER A 35 -9.51 20.98 -3.72
N PHE A 36 -8.24 20.83 -4.13
CA PHE A 36 -7.08 21.35 -3.41
C PHE A 36 -6.91 20.77 -1.99
N PRO A 37 -6.80 19.45 -1.81
CA PRO A 37 -6.66 18.84 -0.49
C PRO A 37 -5.39 19.29 0.23
N GLN A 38 -5.44 19.33 1.56
CA GLN A 38 -4.25 19.44 2.39
C GLN A 38 -3.62 18.06 2.52
N ALA A 39 -2.45 17.87 1.92
CA ALA A 39 -1.82 16.55 1.85
C ALA A 39 -0.72 16.39 2.92
N LEU A 40 -0.69 15.21 3.55
CA LEU A 40 0.38 14.77 4.45
C LEU A 40 1.08 13.54 3.84
N PHE A 41 2.38 13.66 3.60
CA PHE A 41 3.21 12.55 3.15
C PHE A 41 3.96 11.97 4.35
N VAL A 42 3.66 10.71 4.69
CA VAL A 42 4.27 10.00 5.81
C VAL A 42 5.43 9.14 5.31
N CYS A 43 6.59 9.27 5.93
CA CYS A 43 7.83 8.61 5.50
C CYS A 43 7.76 7.08 5.59
N SER A 44 8.64 6.42 4.83
CA SER A 44 8.95 5.00 4.99
C SER A 44 10.15 4.75 5.90
N ASP A 45 11.05 5.73 6.00
CA ASP A 45 12.25 5.69 6.84
C ASP A 45 12.34 6.99 7.63
N PRO A 46 12.15 6.95 8.97
CA PRO A 46 12.11 8.14 9.81
C PRO A 46 13.44 8.90 9.86
N GLU A 47 14.56 8.27 9.53
CA GLU A 47 15.89 8.88 9.54
C GLU A 47 16.24 9.57 8.21
N ARG A 48 15.47 9.32 7.14
CA ARG A 48 15.76 9.81 5.78
C ARG A 48 14.85 10.97 5.38
N TYR A 49 14.80 12.03 6.19
CA TYR A 49 13.94 13.18 5.96
C TYR A 49 14.11 13.83 4.59
N ASP A 50 15.37 14.04 4.14
CA ASP A 50 15.64 14.67 2.84
C ASP A 50 15.11 13.82 1.67
N LEU A 51 15.27 12.50 1.76
CA LEU A 51 14.75 11.57 0.75
C LEU A 51 13.21 11.56 0.75
N THR A 52 12.60 11.58 1.93
CA THR A 52 11.16 11.68 2.09
C THR A 52 10.62 12.97 1.47
N CYS A 53 11.28 14.10 1.70
CA CYS A 53 10.91 15.38 1.08
C CYS A 53 11.00 15.33 -0.44
N GLN A 54 12.00 14.66 -1.01
CA GLN A 54 12.14 14.52 -2.45
C GLN A 54 10.98 13.68 -3.03
N PHE A 55 10.72 12.50 -2.48
CA PHE A 55 9.61 11.65 -2.94
C PHE A 55 8.26 12.34 -2.78
N GLY A 56 8.06 13.07 -1.69
CA GLY A 56 6.86 13.85 -1.51
C GLY A 56 6.72 14.97 -2.55
N ALA A 57 7.79 15.69 -2.89
CA ALA A 57 7.77 16.72 -3.94
C ALA A 57 7.46 16.11 -5.32
N ASP A 58 8.01 14.94 -5.62
CA ASP A 58 7.70 14.19 -6.85
C ASP A 58 6.21 13.78 -6.89
N THR A 59 5.66 13.35 -5.75
CA THR A 59 4.23 13.05 -5.60
C THR A 59 3.36 14.29 -5.84
N VAL A 60 3.69 15.43 -5.21
CA VAL A 60 3.00 16.71 -5.45
C VAL A 60 2.97 17.05 -6.94
N SER A 61 4.11 16.86 -7.61
CA SER A 61 4.25 17.13 -9.05
C SER A 61 3.38 16.17 -9.88
N ALA A 62 3.35 14.89 -9.53
CA ALA A 62 2.53 13.88 -10.21
C ALA A 62 1.03 14.19 -10.10
N PHE A 63 0.55 14.54 -8.90
CA PHE A 63 -0.85 14.95 -8.70
C PHE A 63 -1.20 16.24 -9.45
N ALA A 64 -0.30 17.23 -9.45
CA ALA A 64 -0.52 18.47 -10.20
C ALA A 64 -0.61 18.21 -11.71
N LEU A 65 0.23 17.33 -12.27
CA LEU A 65 0.18 16.91 -13.68
C LEU A 65 -1.13 16.19 -14.03
N ALA A 66 -1.68 15.41 -13.10
CA ALA A 66 -2.98 14.77 -13.26
C ALA A 66 -4.18 15.73 -13.06
N GLY A 67 -3.93 17.03 -12.87
CA GLY A 67 -4.97 18.03 -12.66
C GLY A 67 -5.58 18.05 -11.26
N MET A 68 -4.89 17.47 -10.27
CA MET A 68 -5.29 17.42 -8.86
C MET A 68 -4.24 18.09 -7.96
N PRO A 69 -3.96 19.40 -8.11
CA PRO A 69 -2.98 20.09 -7.29
C PRO A 69 -3.44 20.16 -5.82
N PHE A 70 -2.48 20.01 -4.90
CA PHE A 70 -2.76 20.15 -3.46
C PHE A 70 -2.91 21.63 -3.06
N GLY A 71 -3.76 21.91 -2.09
CA GLY A 71 -3.88 23.22 -1.45
C GLY A 71 -2.74 23.51 -0.49
N GLY A 72 -2.20 22.48 0.12
CA GLY A 72 -1.02 22.49 0.99
C GLY A 72 -0.40 21.10 1.05
N TYR A 73 0.86 21.04 1.48
CA TYR A 73 1.61 19.79 1.56
C TYR A 73 2.58 19.83 2.75
N GLN A 74 2.59 18.77 3.52
CA GLN A 74 3.48 18.59 4.66
C GLN A 74 4.10 17.18 4.65
N VAL A 75 5.20 17.02 5.39
CA VAL A 75 5.90 15.73 5.54
C VAL A 75 5.96 15.37 7.02
N LEU A 76 5.62 14.12 7.34
CA LEU A 76 5.83 13.51 8.66
C LEU A 76 6.97 12.51 8.57
N ALA A 77 7.99 12.70 9.43
CA ALA A 77 9.14 11.82 9.58
C ALA A 77 9.63 11.84 11.03
N GLY A 78 10.71 11.13 11.34
CA GLY A 78 11.22 11.04 12.71
C GLY A 78 11.55 12.38 13.36
N CYS A 79 12.02 13.37 12.58
CA CYS A 79 12.41 14.69 13.11
C CYS A 79 11.23 15.56 13.60
N ASN A 80 9.98 15.24 13.25
CA ASN A 80 8.77 15.94 13.67
C ASN A 80 7.64 15.01 14.12
N ALA A 81 8.02 13.82 14.59
CA ALA A 81 7.09 12.78 15.06
C ALA A 81 6.17 13.25 16.18
N ASP A 82 6.64 14.18 17.02
CA ASP A 82 5.89 14.83 18.10
C ASP A 82 4.73 15.71 17.61
N GLN A 83 4.71 16.05 16.30
CA GLN A 83 3.65 16.85 15.66
C GLN A 83 2.66 15.98 14.87
N ALA A 84 2.78 14.64 14.92
CA ALA A 84 2.03 13.73 14.06
C ALA A 84 0.51 13.99 14.13
N GLN A 85 -0.07 14.07 15.33
CA GLN A 85 -1.50 14.31 15.50
C GLN A 85 -1.94 15.66 14.90
N ASP A 86 -1.19 16.74 15.17
CA ASP A 86 -1.48 18.06 14.61
C ASP A 86 -1.41 18.09 13.08
N LEU A 87 -0.52 17.31 12.48
CA LEU A 87 -0.37 17.19 11.03
C LEU A 87 -1.54 16.41 10.43
N ILE A 88 -1.96 15.32 11.06
CA ILE A 88 -3.12 14.52 10.66
C ILE A 88 -4.39 15.34 10.73
N ASP A 89 -4.63 16.05 11.84
CA ASP A 89 -5.85 16.84 12.08
C ASP A 89 -6.05 17.99 11.06
N ARG A 90 -4.97 18.41 10.39
CA ARG A 90 -4.99 19.47 9.36
C ARG A 90 -5.03 18.93 7.93
N SER A 91 -5.06 17.62 7.77
CA SER A 91 -4.97 16.97 6.46
C SER A 91 -6.32 16.46 6.01
N ASP A 92 -6.56 16.52 4.71
CA ASP A 92 -7.69 15.88 4.02
C ASP A 92 -7.24 14.58 3.32
N PHE A 93 -5.94 14.49 3.03
CA PHE A 93 -5.35 13.41 2.27
C PHE A 93 -4.00 12.99 2.89
N ILE A 94 -3.88 11.73 3.26
CA ILE A 94 -2.65 11.15 3.83
C ILE A 94 -2.06 10.16 2.83
N ILE A 95 -0.75 10.26 2.58
CA ILE A 95 -0.03 9.37 1.69
C ILE A 95 1.03 8.63 2.50
N LEU A 96 0.88 7.33 2.65
CA LEU A 96 1.86 6.45 3.29
C LEU A 96 2.87 6.00 2.24
N ALA A 97 4.13 6.42 2.39
CA ALA A 97 5.20 6.19 1.42
C ALA A 97 5.49 4.69 1.21
N GLY A 98 6.02 4.35 0.03
CA GLY A 98 6.67 3.06 -0.21
C GLY A 98 8.10 3.02 0.36
N GLY A 99 8.59 1.83 0.69
CA GLY A 99 9.94 1.60 1.19
C GLY A 99 10.05 0.25 1.89
N HIS A 100 10.95 0.10 2.85
CA HIS A 100 11.15 -1.13 3.60
C HIS A 100 10.06 -1.32 4.66
N VAL A 101 9.29 -2.41 4.56
CA VAL A 101 8.09 -2.66 5.38
C VAL A 101 8.39 -2.66 6.88
N PRO A 102 9.39 -3.41 7.39
CA PRO A 102 9.65 -3.45 8.84
C PRO A 102 10.11 -2.11 9.40
N THR A 103 10.95 -1.36 8.66
CA THR A 103 11.41 -0.03 9.10
C THR A 103 10.26 0.95 9.24
N GLN A 104 9.36 0.97 8.27
CA GLN A 104 8.18 1.82 8.29
C GLN A 104 7.19 1.38 9.39
N ASN A 105 6.96 0.06 9.53
CA ASN A 105 6.09 -0.48 10.57
C ASN A 105 6.57 -0.07 11.96
N ALA A 106 7.87 -0.23 12.25
CA ALA A 106 8.45 0.16 13.53
C ALA A 106 8.21 1.64 13.85
N PHE A 107 8.37 2.53 12.87
CA PHE A 107 8.09 3.95 13.03
C PHE A 107 6.59 4.21 13.30
N PHE A 108 5.70 3.56 12.57
CA PHE A 108 4.26 3.72 12.75
C PHE A 108 3.80 3.26 14.14
N GLN A 109 4.35 2.14 14.63
CA GLN A 109 4.07 1.65 15.98
C GLN A 109 4.64 2.58 17.06
N ASP A 110 5.87 3.09 16.87
CA ASP A 110 6.54 3.98 17.83
C ASP A 110 5.76 5.28 18.07
N ILE A 111 5.21 5.87 17.02
CA ILE A 111 4.40 7.10 17.13
C ILE A 111 2.92 6.85 17.44
N GLY A 112 2.46 5.59 17.43
CA GLY A 112 1.05 5.25 17.62
C GLY A 112 0.14 5.69 16.46
N LEU A 113 0.65 5.65 15.22
CA LEU A 113 -0.04 6.18 14.03
C LEU A 113 -1.43 5.54 13.83
N GLY A 114 -1.57 4.22 14.07
CA GLY A 114 -2.84 3.52 13.93
C GLY A 114 -3.94 4.11 14.80
N ASP A 115 -3.64 4.44 16.06
CA ASP A 115 -4.61 5.05 16.97
C ASP A 115 -5.02 6.46 16.51
N MET A 116 -4.07 7.24 15.97
CA MET A 116 -4.34 8.58 15.44
C MET A 116 -5.25 8.53 14.20
N LEU A 117 -5.07 7.53 13.34
CA LEU A 117 -5.82 7.38 12.09
C LEU A 117 -7.25 6.83 12.30
N ARG A 118 -7.58 6.25 13.44
CA ARG A 118 -8.94 5.72 13.72
C ARG A 118 -10.05 6.77 13.65
N THR A 119 -9.72 8.04 13.90
CA THR A 119 -10.68 9.14 13.86
C THR A 119 -10.52 10.03 12.63
N PHE A 120 -9.65 9.66 11.73
CA PHE A 120 -9.44 10.38 10.48
C PHE A 120 -10.56 10.03 9.48
N GLU A 121 -11.26 11.06 8.97
CA GLU A 121 -12.39 10.86 8.05
C GLU A 121 -12.04 11.14 6.57
N GLY A 122 -10.79 11.53 6.29
CA GLY A 122 -10.32 11.84 4.93
C GLY A 122 -9.99 10.61 4.09
N THR A 123 -9.08 10.81 3.14
CA THR A 123 -8.59 9.76 2.23
C THR A 123 -7.16 9.37 2.59
N ILE A 124 -6.85 8.08 2.61
CA ILE A 124 -5.50 7.54 2.81
C ILE A 124 -5.09 6.76 1.57
N LEU A 125 -3.94 7.07 1.01
CA LEU A 125 -3.28 6.33 -0.07
C LEU A 125 -2.04 5.62 0.48
N GLY A 126 -2.05 4.31 0.50
CA GLY A 126 -0.86 3.49 0.69
C GLY A 126 -0.15 3.25 -0.63
N ILE A 127 1.17 3.31 -0.60
CA ILE A 127 2.03 2.98 -1.73
C ILE A 127 2.96 1.85 -1.31
N SER A 128 2.87 0.67 -1.93
CA SER A 128 3.77 -0.45 -1.65
C SER A 128 3.81 -0.80 -0.15
N ALA A 129 4.94 -0.61 0.53
CA ALA A 129 5.08 -0.82 1.98
C ALA A 129 4.02 -0.08 2.80
N GLY A 130 3.65 1.15 2.38
CA GLY A 130 2.57 1.91 3.01
C GLY A 130 1.22 1.20 2.92
N SER A 131 0.95 0.52 1.80
CA SER A 131 -0.24 -0.34 1.64
C SER A 131 -0.19 -1.58 2.52
N MET A 132 0.96 -2.25 2.56
CA MET A 132 1.15 -3.45 3.38
C MET A 132 0.93 -3.14 4.86
N ASN A 133 1.47 -2.03 5.34
CA ASN A 133 1.35 -1.59 6.73
C ASN A 133 -0.06 -1.12 7.13
N MET A 134 -1.00 -0.93 6.19
CA MET A 134 -2.41 -0.66 6.52
C MET A 134 -3.14 -1.84 7.15
N ALA A 135 -2.70 -3.08 6.89
CA ALA A 135 -3.33 -4.29 7.39
C ALA A 135 -3.32 -4.36 8.93
N GLU A 136 -4.23 -5.15 9.51
CA GLU A 136 -4.20 -5.47 10.94
C GLU A 136 -3.00 -6.37 11.27
N ASP A 137 -2.81 -7.45 10.48
CA ASP A 137 -1.67 -8.38 10.59
C ASP A 137 -0.84 -8.29 9.31
N VAL A 138 0.25 -7.54 9.35
CA VAL A 138 1.10 -7.25 8.19
C VAL A 138 1.97 -8.46 7.88
N TYR A 139 1.89 -8.97 6.65
CA TYR A 139 2.89 -9.89 6.15
C TYR A 139 4.12 -9.12 5.69
N ILE A 140 5.23 -9.34 6.37
CA ILE A 140 6.54 -8.77 6.04
C ILE A 140 7.23 -9.75 5.07
N GLN A 141 6.96 -9.56 3.77
CA GLN A 141 7.66 -10.32 2.74
C GLN A 141 9.14 -9.93 2.76
N PRO A 142 10.06 -10.91 2.81
CA PRO A 142 11.50 -10.61 2.79
C PRO A 142 11.93 -9.89 1.51
N GLU A 143 12.78 -8.87 1.65
CA GLU A 143 13.32 -8.11 0.51
C GLU A 143 14.83 -7.84 0.61
N GLU A 144 15.43 -7.91 1.81
CA GLU A 144 16.85 -7.67 2.02
C GLU A 144 17.61 -8.97 2.36
N GLU A 145 18.94 -8.98 2.09
CA GLU A 145 19.82 -10.11 2.40
C GLU A 145 19.77 -10.45 3.89
N GLY A 146 19.55 -11.73 4.22
CA GLY A 146 19.39 -12.23 5.58
C GLY A 146 17.93 -12.34 6.04
N GLU A 147 16.98 -11.69 5.39
CA GLU A 147 15.57 -11.75 5.78
C GLU A 147 14.88 -13.08 5.40
N SER A 148 15.53 -13.90 4.58
CA SER A 148 15.06 -15.27 4.33
C SER A 148 15.34 -16.25 5.48
N ASP A 149 16.00 -15.78 6.56
CA ASP A 149 16.27 -16.59 7.74
C ASP A 149 14.95 -16.98 8.44
N PRO A 150 14.86 -18.23 8.96
CA PRO A 150 13.69 -18.68 9.72
C PRO A 150 13.35 -17.84 10.97
N ASP A 151 14.34 -17.16 11.53
CA ASP A 151 14.18 -16.30 12.71
C ASP A 151 13.69 -14.89 12.35
N PHE A 152 13.60 -14.53 11.05
CA PHE A 152 13.05 -13.26 10.61
C PHE A 152 11.54 -13.19 10.87
N VAL A 153 11.08 -12.07 11.42
CA VAL A 153 9.67 -11.87 11.78
C VAL A 153 8.86 -11.64 10.50
N ARG A 154 8.07 -12.63 10.11
CA ARG A 154 7.21 -12.59 8.90
C ARG A 154 5.91 -11.82 9.10
N PHE A 155 5.44 -11.69 10.32
CA PHE A 155 4.15 -11.07 10.63
C PHE A 155 4.30 -10.12 11.80
N ALA A 156 3.67 -8.95 11.68
CA ALA A 156 3.66 -7.94 12.74
C ALA A 156 2.32 -7.18 12.76
N PRO A 157 1.92 -6.61 13.91
CA PRO A 157 0.78 -5.71 13.95
C PRO A 157 0.99 -4.51 13.02
N GLY A 158 -0.02 -4.17 12.22
CA GLY A 158 -0.02 -3.00 11.36
C GLY A 158 -0.86 -1.85 11.92
N LEU A 159 -1.37 -1.02 11.01
CA LEU A 159 -2.22 0.13 11.35
C LEU A 159 -3.67 -0.27 11.65
N ALA A 160 -4.08 -1.50 11.33
CA ALA A 160 -5.44 -2.02 11.48
C ALA A 160 -6.52 -1.14 10.81
N LEU A 161 -6.23 -0.66 9.60
CA LEU A 161 -7.16 0.10 8.77
C LEU A 161 -7.95 -0.81 7.83
N THR A 162 -7.45 -2.00 7.53
CA THR A 162 -8.04 -2.98 6.63
C THR A 162 -7.62 -4.40 7.01
N ASP A 163 -8.41 -5.39 6.58
CA ASP A 163 -8.05 -6.83 6.67
C ASP A 163 -7.32 -7.32 5.39
N VAL A 164 -7.11 -6.43 4.40
CA VAL A 164 -6.49 -6.79 3.13
C VAL A 164 -4.98 -6.84 3.26
N ASN A 165 -4.39 -8.01 2.97
CA ASN A 165 -2.95 -8.19 2.85
C ASN A 165 -2.53 -8.16 1.38
N VAL A 166 -1.77 -7.15 0.96
CA VAL A 166 -1.28 -7.01 -0.41
C VAL A 166 0.20 -7.33 -0.53
N LEU A 167 0.57 -7.94 -1.67
CA LEU A 167 1.95 -8.13 -2.12
C LEU A 167 2.16 -7.28 -3.38
N PRO A 168 2.81 -6.12 -3.27
CA PRO A 168 2.98 -5.20 -4.37
C PRO A 168 4.09 -5.63 -5.35
N HIS A 169 4.18 -4.94 -6.49
CA HIS A 169 5.27 -5.04 -7.45
C HIS A 169 5.49 -6.42 -8.07
N TYR A 170 4.45 -7.27 -8.14
CA TYR A 170 4.58 -8.65 -8.59
C TYR A 170 5.43 -8.81 -9.87
N GLN A 171 5.21 -7.96 -10.88
CA GLN A 171 5.95 -8.02 -12.14
C GLN A 171 7.47 -7.80 -11.98
N LYS A 172 7.89 -7.18 -10.87
CA LYS A 172 9.32 -6.92 -10.57
C LYS A 172 9.92 -8.03 -9.73
N VAL A 173 9.18 -8.52 -8.73
CA VAL A 173 9.71 -9.40 -7.67
C VAL A 173 9.40 -10.90 -7.88
N LYS A 174 8.56 -11.26 -8.85
CA LYS A 174 8.09 -12.64 -9.07
C LYS A 174 9.22 -13.67 -9.32
N ASP A 175 10.32 -13.22 -9.87
CA ASP A 175 11.46 -14.08 -10.21
C ASP A 175 12.65 -13.85 -9.26
N ASP A 176 12.46 -13.13 -8.15
CA ASP A 176 13.51 -12.79 -7.20
C ASP A 176 13.99 -14.03 -6.44
N ILE A 177 15.30 -14.04 -6.23
CA ILE A 177 16.00 -15.06 -5.42
C ILE A 177 16.71 -14.33 -4.28
N LEU A 178 16.28 -14.59 -3.04
CA LEU A 178 16.83 -14.02 -1.84
C LEU A 178 17.55 -15.11 -1.04
N ASP A 179 18.82 -14.92 -0.72
CA ASP A 179 19.66 -15.89 0.01
C ASP A 179 19.61 -17.32 -0.58
N GLY A 180 19.48 -17.43 -1.91
CA GLY A 180 19.38 -18.70 -2.63
C GLY A 180 18.00 -19.36 -2.62
N LYS A 181 16.97 -18.72 -2.09
CA LYS A 181 15.57 -19.15 -2.11
C LYS A 181 14.75 -18.29 -3.08
N ARG A 182 13.84 -18.90 -3.83
CA ARG A 182 12.87 -18.18 -4.66
C ARG A 182 11.86 -17.49 -3.72
N LEU A 183 11.66 -16.20 -3.92
CA LEU A 183 10.87 -15.39 -3.02
C LEU A 183 9.43 -15.93 -2.87
N PHE A 184 8.79 -16.28 -3.97
CA PHE A 184 7.40 -16.78 -3.94
C PHE A 184 7.34 -18.25 -3.55
N GLU A 185 7.95 -19.15 -4.30
CA GLU A 185 7.77 -20.59 -4.15
C GLU A 185 8.38 -21.16 -2.87
N ASP A 186 9.54 -20.62 -2.44
CA ASP A 186 10.27 -21.18 -1.30
C ASP A 186 10.00 -20.43 0.01
N ILE A 187 9.39 -19.20 -0.05
CA ILE A 187 9.10 -18.37 1.12
C ILE A 187 7.61 -18.01 1.19
N THR A 188 7.08 -17.24 0.22
CA THR A 188 5.74 -16.66 0.32
C THR A 188 4.63 -17.73 0.28
N TYR A 189 4.77 -18.77 -0.58
CA TYR A 189 3.76 -19.84 -0.61
C TYR A 189 3.69 -20.61 0.71
N PRO A 190 4.81 -21.02 1.34
CA PRO A 190 4.78 -21.58 2.68
C PRO A 190 4.17 -20.66 3.73
N ASP A 191 4.44 -19.35 3.66
CA ASP A 191 3.92 -18.37 4.62
C ASP A 191 2.41 -18.11 4.47
N SER A 192 1.80 -18.51 3.34
CA SER A 192 0.38 -18.29 3.05
C SER A 192 -0.55 -19.35 3.64
N PHE A 193 -0.04 -20.40 4.31
CA PHE A 193 -0.92 -21.41 4.92
C PHE A 193 -1.81 -20.80 6.00
N GLY A 194 -3.14 -20.94 5.80
CA GLY A 194 -4.18 -20.34 6.64
C GLY A 194 -4.30 -18.83 6.48
N ARG A 195 -3.75 -18.25 5.41
CA ARG A 195 -3.74 -16.81 5.14
C ARG A 195 -4.04 -16.54 3.67
N LEU A 196 -4.56 -15.36 3.40
CA LEU A 196 -4.83 -14.89 2.05
C LEU A 196 -3.99 -13.64 1.76
N PHE A 197 -3.21 -13.69 0.67
CA PHE A 197 -2.46 -12.56 0.15
C PHE A 197 -2.97 -12.18 -1.23
N PHE A 198 -3.24 -10.89 -1.46
CA PHE A 198 -3.56 -10.37 -2.79
C PHE A 198 -2.29 -9.83 -3.46
N VAL A 199 -1.97 -10.38 -4.62
CA VAL A 199 -0.74 -10.07 -5.35
C VAL A 199 -1.03 -9.06 -6.45
N LEU A 200 -0.43 -7.89 -6.35
CA LEU A 200 -0.73 -6.73 -7.19
C LEU A 200 0.45 -6.32 -8.07
N PRO A 201 0.33 -6.37 -9.40
CA PRO A 201 1.20 -5.62 -10.30
C PRO A 201 1.05 -4.10 -10.10
N ASP A 202 2.05 -3.32 -10.55
CA ASP A 202 1.96 -1.86 -10.53
C ASP A 202 0.78 -1.38 -11.39
N GLY A 203 0.02 -0.43 -10.86
CA GLY A 203 -1.22 0.09 -11.45
C GLY A 203 -2.49 -0.60 -10.96
N SER A 204 -2.38 -1.68 -10.18
CA SER A 204 -3.52 -2.32 -9.51
C SER A 204 -3.65 -1.83 -8.06
N TYR A 205 -4.87 -1.78 -7.56
CA TYR A 205 -5.15 -1.26 -6.23
C TYR A 205 -6.50 -1.72 -5.70
N PHE A 206 -6.65 -1.71 -4.37
CA PHE A 206 -7.95 -1.75 -3.72
C PHE A 206 -8.42 -0.33 -3.41
N TYR A 207 -9.71 -0.12 -3.56
CA TYR A 207 -10.45 0.99 -2.96
C TYR A 207 -11.38 0.44 -1.90
N GLN A 208 -11.36 1.04 -0.71
CA GLN A 208 -12.21 0.67 0.42
C GLN A 208 -12.82 1.93 1.03
N ASP A 209 -14.10 1.86 1.31
CA ASP A 209 -14.82 2.82 2.17
C ASP A 209 -15.73 2.06 3.15
N ASP A 210 -16.64 2.76 3.80
CA ASP A 210 -17.54 2.15 4.79
C ASP A 210 -18.59 1.21 4.14
N ASP A 211 -18.82 1.32 2.83
CA ASP A 211 -19.87 0.63 2.10
C ASP A 211 -19.33 -0.47 1.17
N CYS A 212 -18.08 -0.38 0.71
CA CYS A 212 -17.53 -1.30 -0.28
C CYS A 212 -16.02 -1.55 -0.17
N LEU A 213 -15.60 -2.69 -0.69
CA LEU A 213 -14.21 -3.05 -0.95
C LEU A 213 -14.10 -3.52 -2.40
N LEU A 214 -13.40 -2.77 -3.24
CA LEU A 214 -13.28 -3.00 -4.68
C LEU A 214 -11.83 -3.21 -5.07
N LEU A 215 -11.53 -4.26 -5.84
CA LEU A 215 -10.21 -4.53 -6.41
C LEU A 215 -10.20 -4.15 -7.89
N PHE A 216 -9.27 -3.27 -8.27
CA PHE A 216 -9.11 -2.77 -9.64
C PHE A 216 -7.81 -3.25 -10.28
N GLY A 217 -7.91 -3.67 -11.53
CA GLY A 217 -6.79 -4.04 -12.37
C GLY A 217 -6.33 -5.47 -12.19
N LYS A 218 -5.28 -5.83 -12.91
CA LYS A 218 -4.72 -7.17 -12.90
C LYS A 218 -4.30 -7.59 -11.51
N SER A 219 -4.76 -8.76 -11.08
CA SER A 219 -4.50 -9.24 -9.75
C SER A 219 -4.49 -10.77 -9.65
N TYR A 220 -3.87 -11.24 -8.59
CA TYR A 220 -3.79 -12.65 -8.23
C TYR A 220 -3.98 -12.79 -6.72
N CYS A 221 -4.19 -14.02 -6.24
CA CYS A 221 -4.13 -14.31 -4.83
C CYS A 221 -3.21 -15.52 -4.55
N ILE A 222 -2.75 -15.59 -3.30
CA ILE A 222 -2.04 -16.74 -2.75
C ILE A 222 -2.77 -17.16 -1.50
N HIS A 223 -3.19 -18.43 -1.45
CA HIS A 223 -3.83 -19.02 -0.30
C HIS A 223 -3.39 -20.50 -0.20
N ASP A 224 -3.00 -20.93 1.01
CA ASP A 224 -2.55 -22.31 1.29
C ASP A 224 -1.48 -22.84 0.30
N GLY A 225 -0.58 -21.97 -0.13
CA GLY A 225 0.50 -22.30 -1.06
C GLY A 225 0.10 -22.30 -2.53
N GLU A 226 -1.14 -21.98 -2.87
CA GLU A 226 -1.64 -21.95 -4.25
C GLU A 226 -1.69 -20.52 -4.78
N PHE A 227 -1.16 -20.30 -5.98
CA PHE A 227 -1.18 -19.03 -6.69
C PHE A 227 -2.29 -19.04 -7.76
N THR A 228 -3.26 -18.15 -7.65
CA THR A 228 -4.45 -18.13 -8.51
C THR A 228 -4.66 -16.75 -9.13
N PRO A 229 -4.84 -16.64 -10.46
CA PRO A 229 -5.24 -15.39 -11.12
C PRO A 229 -6.67 -15.03 -10.75
N LEU A 230 -6.93 -13.73 -10.46
CA LEU A 230 -8.26 -13.22 -10.12
C LEU A 230 -8.89 -12.46 -11.28
N GLN A 231 -8.20 -11.47 -11.84
CA GLN A 231 -8.71 -10.64 -12.92
C GLN A 231 -7.60 -10.01 -13.77
N GLU A 232 -7.97 -9.44 -14.92
CA GLU A 232 -7.07 -8.76 -15.84
C GLU A 232 -7.17 -7.23 -15.72
N ASP A 233 -6.27 -6.51 -16.44
CA ASP A 233 -6.30 -5.04 -16.48
C ASP A 233 -7.62 -4.53 -17.07
N GLY A 234 -8.16 -3.48 -16.44
CA GLY A 234 -9.43 -2.88 -16.81
C GLY A 234 -10.64 -3.49 -16.10
N ASP A 235 -10.47 -4.61 -15.41
CA ASP A 235 -11.54 -5.24 -14.63
C ASP A 235 -11.63 -4.63 -13.21
N CYS A 236 -12.81 -4.80 -12.60
CA CYS A 236 -13.10 -4.45 -11.22
C CYS A 236 -13.84 -5.61 -10.55
N LEU A 237 -13.35 -6.07 -9.42
CA LEU A 237 -13.96 -7.11 -8.59
C LEU A 237 -14.52 -6.48 -7.32
N ASP A 238 -15.82 -6.67 -7.07
CA ASP A 238 -16.45 -6.34 -5.80
C ASP A 238 -16.17 -7.48 -4.80
N MET A 239 -15.50 -7.16 -3.71
CA MET A 239 -15.15 -8.14 -2.68
C MET A 239 -16.33 -8.58 -1.82
N ALA A 240 -17.51 -7.96 -1.96
CA ALA A 240 -18.75 -8.49 -1.38
C ALA A 240 -19.09 -9.89 -1.94
N ASP A 241 -18.66 -10.18 -3.18
CA ASP A 241 -18.84 -11.48 -3.83
C ASP A 241 -17.68 -12.47 -3.54
N TRP A 242 -16.73 -12.09 -2.67
CA TRP A 242 -15.48 -12.84 -2.45
C TRP A 242 -15.72 -14.27 -1.94
N GLU A 243 -16.64 -14.46 -1.00
CA GLU A 243 -16.91 -15.81 -0.43
C GLU A 243 -17.36 -16.78 -1.54
N ALA A 244 -18.26 -16.34 -2.42
CA ALA A 244 -18.73 -17.16 -3.54
C ALA A 244 -17.59 -17.42 -4.58
N LEU A 245 -16.79 -16.41 -4.86
CA LEU A 245 -15.62 -16.56 -5.74
C LEU A 245 -14.59 -17.50 -5.16
N ALA A 246 -14.30 -17.40 -3.87
CA ALA A 246 -13.36 -18.25 -3.17
C ALA A 246 -13.78 -19.72 -3.16
N GLU A 247 -15.09 -20.02 -2.96
CA GLU A 247 -15.63 -21.36 -3.09
C GLU A 247 -15.39 -21.95 -4.49
N ASP A 248 -15.58 -21.15 -5.54
CA ASP A 248 -15.34 -21.58 -6.93
C ASP A 248 -13.85 -21.78 -7.26
N LEU A 249 -12.95 -20.95 -6.67
CA LEU A 249 -11.51 -21.01 -6.90
C LEU A 249 -10.84 -22.21 -6.23
N TRP A 250 -11.36 -22.66 -5.08
CA TRP A 250 -10.72 -23.69 -4.26
C TRP A 250 -11.60 -24.93 -4.04
N ALA A 251 -12.63 -25.12 -4.90
CA ALA A 251 -13.45 -26.33 -4.96
C ALA A 251 -12.74 -27.47 -5.72
#